data_0b6bfdbfb71e21f68aa1f82cfb9b44a1
#
_entry.id   0b6bfdbfb71e21f68aa1f82cfb9b44a1
#
_cell.length_a   1.000
_cell.length_b   1.000
_cell.length_c   1.000
_cell.angle_alpha   90.00
_cell.angle_beta   90.00
_cell.angle_gamma   90.00
#
_symmetry.space_group_name_H-M   'P 1'
#
loop_
_entity.id
_entity.type
_entity.pdbx_description
1 polymer ?
#
loop_
_entity_poly.entity_id
_entity_poly.type
_entity_poly.pdbx_seq_one_letter_code
_entity_poly.pdbx_strand_id
1 'polypeptide(L)'
;MKYKEIIIFFPSIEKGGADKNLYMISGFLARKFENVSILTCSFKHRSKFKNLKYIGPKTKFFENLGRGIKNLIAIYYLIKTILYKKEILVLSFQSNIFSVIICKIFSIKIITRSNSFPNDWTNNFIKKWIFKQIYKFADQTIVNSLEVKRKFKKFYNVNSTHIYNPVDKSKIIYLS
;
A
#
# COMPACT_ATOMS: atom_id res chain seq x y z
N MET A 1 5.89 20.46 -6.77
CA MET A 1 5.06 19.27 -6.63
C MET A 1 3.84 19.59 -5.78
N LYS A 2 2.65 19.06 -6.10
CA LYS A 2 1.39 19.39 -5.39
C LYS A 2 1.33 18.80 -3.96
N TYR A 3 2.14 17.79 -3.64
CA TYR A 3 2.17 17.11 -2.34
C TYR A 3 3.52 17.31 -1.67
N LYS A 4 3.51 17.58 -0.37
CA LYS A 4 4.71 17.77 0.45
C LYS A 4 5.32 16.44 0.94
N GLU A 5 4.51 15.37 1.00
CA GLU A 5 4.97 14.07 1.48
C GLU A 5 4.21 12.92 0.82
N ILE A 6 4.90 11.81 0.55
CA ILE A 6 4.32 10.54 0.13
C ILE A 6 4.36 9.56 1.31
N ILE A 7 3.20 9.01 1.67
CA ILE A 7 3.08 7.99 2.70
C ILE A 7 2.81 6.64 2.05
N ILE A 8 3.74 5.72 2.19
CA ILE A 8 3.59 4.33 1.77
C ILE A 8 2.90 3.58 2.89
N PHE A 9 1.66 3.14 2.67
CA PHE A 9 0.86 2.41 3.64
C PHE A 9 1.00 0.91 3.42
N PHE A 10 1.68 0.24 4.35
CA PHE A 10 1.93 -1.20 4.34
C PHE A 10 1.89 -1.78 5.76
N PRO A 11 0.72 -2.06 6.32
CA PRO A 11 0.51 -2.41 7.72
C PRO A 11 1.38 -3.54 8.26
N SER A 12 1.55 -4.62 7.49
CA SER A 12 2.28 -5.81 7.95
C SER A 12 3.24 -6.32 6.90
N ILE A 13 4.53 -6.30 7.21
CA ILE A 13 5.58 -6.84 6.36
C ILE A 13 5.81 -8.31 6.78
N GLU A 14 5.51 -9.21 5.87
CA GLU A 14 5.69 -10.66 6.03
C GLU A 14 6.70 -11.13 4.98
N LYS A 15 7.30 -12.30 5.17
CA LYS A 15 8.21 -12.85 4.16
C LYS A 15 7.43 -13.24 2.89
N GLY A 16 7.65 -12.52 1.79
CA GLY A 16 6.97 -12.80 0.53
C GLY A 16 7.36 -11.88 -0.63
N GLY A 17 6.77 -12.14 -1.82
CA GLY A 17 7.03 -11.34 -3.03
C GLY A 17 6.55 -9.89 -2.92
N ALA A 18 5.49 -9.63 -2.17
CA ALA A 18 4.98 -8.28 -1.95
C ALA A 18 5.99 -7.39 -1.21
N ASP A 19 6.74 -7.95 -0.27
CA ASP A 19 7.75 -7.22 0.51
C ASP A 19 8.95 -6.83 -0.36
N LYS A 20 9.40 -7.72 -1.26
CA LYS A 20 10.47 -7.39 -2.21
C LYS A 20 10.08 -6.19 -3.07
N ASN A 21 8.85 -6.20 -3.59
CA ASN A 21 8.32 -5.08 -4.37
C ASN A 21 8.22 -3.79 -3.55
N LEU A 22 7.79 -3.90 -2.29
CA LEU A 22 7.75 -2.76 -1.38
C LEU A 22 9.13 -2.13 -1.21
N TYR A 23 10.17 -2.92 -0.91
CA TYR A 23 11.54 -2.42 -0.73
C TYR A 23 12.08 -1.73 -2.00
N MET A 24 11.84 -2.32 -3.17
CA MET A 24 12.32 -1.75 -4.43
C MET A 24 11.60 -0.45 -4.78
N ILE A 25 10.26 -0.43 -4.66
CA ILE A 25 9.45 0.75 -4.98
C ILE A 25 9.72 1.87 -3.96
N SER A 26 9.76 1.56 -2.66
CA SER A 26 10.01 2.56 -1.63
C SER A 26 11.41 3.16 -1.75
N GLY A 27 12.42 2.34 -2.05
CA GLY A 27 13.78 2.80 -2.30
C GLY A 27 13.90 3.68 -3.55
N PHE A 28 13.14 3.37 -4.61
CA PHE A 28 13.06 4.24 -5.79
C PHE A 28 12.40 5.58 -5.45
N LEU A 29 11.29 5.57 -4.74
CA LEU A 29 10.58 6.80 -4.36
C LEU A 29 11.45 7.68 -3.45
N ALA A 30 12.17 7.09 -2.49
CA ALA A 30 13.08 7.83 -1.61
C ALA A 30 14.25 8.51 -2.33
N ARG A 31 14.66 8.00 -3.51
CA ARG A 31 15.66 8.67 -4.36
C ARG A 31 15.10 9.78 -5.23
N LYS A 32 13.79 9.74 -5.52
CA LYS A 32 13.13 10.71 -6.41
C LYS A 32 12.40 11.84 -5.68
N PHE A 33 12.03 11.60 -4.42
CA PHE A 33 11.25 12.53 -3.63
C PHE A 33 11.88 12.72 -2.26
N GLU A 34 11.96 13.95 -1.77
CA GLU A 34 12.62 14.30 -0.50
C GLU A 34 11.86 13.76 0.73
N ASN A 35 10.54 13.78 0.68
CA ASN A 35 9.72 13.41 1.82
C ASN A 35 8.90 12.17 1.50
N VAL A 36 9.46 11.00 1.80
CA VAL A 36 8.78 9.71 1.71
C VAL A 36 8.81 9.03 3.08
N SER A 37 7.62 8.65 3.54
CA SER A 37 7.44 7.93 4.80
C SER A 37 6.87 6.55 4.55
N ILE A 38 7.28 5.57 5.36
CA ILE A 38 6.62 4.27 5.39
C ILE A 38 5.82 4.12 6.67
N LEU A 39 4.53 3.81 6.53
CA LEU A 39 3.63 3.51 7.62
C LEU A 39 3.43 2.00 7.72
N THR A 40 3.99 1.41 8.79
CA THR A 40 3.93 -0.03 9.03
C THR A 40 4.02 -0.36 10.52
N CYS A 41 3.42 -1.49 10.92
CA CYS A 41 3.55 -2.04 12.27
C CYS A 41 4.71 -3.03 12.42
N SER A 42 5.45 -3.31 11.34
CA SER A 42 6.57 -4.27 11.34
C SER A 42 7.88 -3.59 11.71
N PHE A 43 8.14 -3.48 13.00
CA PHE A 43 9.29 -2.76 13.58
C PHE A 43 10.65 -3.35 13.16
N LYS A 44 10.79 -4.68 13.14
CA LYS A 44 12.07 -5.36 12.80
C LYS A 44 12.56 -5.08 11.38
N HIS A 45 11.67 -4.65 10.48
CA HIS A 45 12.02 -4.30 9.10
C HIS A 45 12.45 -2.84 8.94
N ARG A 46 12.40 -2.04 10.02
CA ARG A 46 12.71 -0.61 9.99
C ARG A 46 14.10 -0.30 9.42
N SER A 47 15.11 -1.08 9.77
CA SER A 47 16.49 -0.89 9.29
C SER A 47 16.66 -1.05 7.77
N LYS A 48 15.73 -1.73 7.10
CA LYS A 48 15.75 -1.91 5.63
C LYS A 48 15.29 -0.67 4.87
N PHE A 49 14.67 0.30 5.56
CA PHE A 49 14.16 1.55 4.99
C PHE A 49 15.04 2.74 5.38
N LYS A 50 16.35 2.66 5.11
CA LYS A 50 17.36 3.62 5.60
C LYS A 50 17.05 5.09 5.25
N ASN A 51 16.43 5.34 4.09
CA ASN A 51 16.17 6.68 3.58
C ASN A 51 14.69 7.09 3.68
N LEU A 52 13.90 6.41 4.51
CA LEU A 52 12.49 6.68 4.71
C LEU A 52 12.20 7.06 6.15
N LYS A 53 11.30 8.02 6.33
CA LYS A 53 10.74 8.31 7.65
C LYS A 53 9.81 7.16 8.05
N TYR A 54 9.96 6.64 9.27
CA TYR A 54 9.13 5.56 9.79
C TYR A 54 7.95 6.13 10.58
N ILE A 55 6.73 5.68 10.24
CA ILE A 55 5.50 5.97 10.97
C ILE A 55 4.95 4.64 11.48
N GLY A 56 4.75 4.53 12.78
CA GLY A 56 4.22 3.30 13.41
C GLY A 56 4.71 3.11 14.83
N PRO A 57 4.42 1.94 15.43
CA PRO A 57 4.85 1.61 16.78
C PRO A 57 6.35 1.64 16.94
N LYS A 58 6.84 2.17 18.06
CA LYS A 58 8.28 2.26 18.37
C LYS A 58 8.82 1.03 19.11
N THR A 59 7.96 0.07 19.48
CA THR A 59 8.34 -1.10 20.28
C THR A 59 8.18 -2.40 19.51
N LYS A 60 8.99 -3.41 19.84
CA LYS A 60 8.90 -4.75 19.25
C LYS A 60 7.64 -5.52 19.69
N PHE A 61 6.96 -5.08 20.73
CA PHE A 61 5.75 -5.73 21.26
C PHE A 61 4.71 -6.03 20.17
N PHE A 62 4.52 -5.08 19.25
CA PHE A 62 3.53 -5.18 18.17
C PHE A 62 3.94 -6.14 17.02
N GLU A 63 5.16 -6.67 17.05
CA GLU A 63 5.68 -7.55 15.98
C GLU A 63 4.96 -8.89 15.91
N ASN A 64 4.62 -9.45 17.10
CA ASN A 64 3.99 -10.77 17.23
C ASN A 64 2.46 -10.73 17.10
N LEU A 65 1.87 -9.55 16.92
CA LEU A 65 0.42 -9.44 16.75
C LEU A 65 -0.02 -9.97 15.38
N GLY A 66 -1.22 -10.54 15.35
CA GLY A 66 -1.84 -11.00 14.11
C GLY A 66 -2.08 -9.86 13.11
N ARG A 67 -2.15 -10.22 11.82
CA ARG A 67 -2.33 -9.25 10.71
C ARG A 67 -3.53 -8.30 10.92
N GLY A 68 -4.66 -8.80 11.45
CA GLY A 68 -5.85 -7.98 11.72
C GLY A 68 -5.57 -6.84 12.69
N ILE A 69 -4.88 -7.14 13.81
CA ILE A 69 -4.53 -6.13 14.81
C ILE A 69 -3.52 -5.13 14.25
N LYS A 70 -2.51 -5.59 13.50
CA LYS A 70 -1.56 -4.71 12.81
C LYS A 70 -2.26 -3.75 11.85
N ASN A 71 -3.28 -4.22 11.14
CA ASN A 71 -4.09 -3.36 10.27
C ASN A 71 -4.81 -2.27 11.06
N LEU A 72 -5.44 -2.59 12.19
CA LEU A 72 -6.13 -1.60 13.03
C LEU A 72 -5.16 -0.55 13.59
N ILE A 73 -4.00 -0.99 14.07
CA ILE A 73 -2.95 -0.09 14.56
C ILE A 73 -2.44 0.81 13.44
N ALA A 74 -2.19 0.26 12.24
CA ALA A 74 -1.74 1.05 11.09
C ALA A 74 -2.79 2.09 10.66
N ILE A 75 -4.08 1.74 10.70
CA ILE A 75 -5.19 2.67 10.45
C ILE A 75 -5.17 3.81 11.48
N TYR A 76 -5.00 3.51 12.76
CA TYR A 76 -4.86 4.55 13.80
C TYR A 76 -3.70 5.51 13.49
N TYR A 77 -2.52 4.99 13.14
CA TYR A 77 -1.38 5.82 12.75
C TYR A 77 -1.62 6.61 11.46
N LEU A 78 -2.37 6.05 10.51
CA LEU A 78 -2.76 6.76 9.28
C LEU A 78 -3.67 7.95 9.61
N ILE A 79 -4.72 7.74 10.40
CA ILE A 79 -5.62 8.82 10.85
C ILE A 79 -4.84 9.90 11.59
N LYS A 80 -4.03 9.50 12.58
CA LYS A 80 -3.17 10.43 13.32
C LYS A 80 -2.30 11.26 12.38
N THR A 81 -1.68 10.64 11.38
CA THR A 81 -0.83 11.34 10.42
C THR A 81 -1.62 12.33 9.56
N ILE A 82 -2.79 11.94 9.09
CA ILE A 82 -3.68 12.78 8.27
C ILE A 82 -4.15 14.02 9.05
N LEU A 83 -4.44 13.88 10.33
CA LEU A 83 -4.88 15.01 11.17
C LEU A 83 -3.80 16.08 11.33
N TYR A 84 -2.52 15.68 11.31
CA TYR A 84 -1.39 16.62 11.44
C TYR A 84 -0.82 17.12 10.11
N LYS A 85 -1.10 16.41 8.99
CA LYS A 85 -0.50 16.68 7.67
C LYS A 85 -1.56 16.71 6.59
N LYS A 86 -1.77 17.84 5.94
CA LYS A 86 -2.83 18.01 4.92
C LYS A 86 -2.39 17.73 3.48
N GLU A 87 -1.14 18.04 3.12
CA GLU A 87 -0.64 17.94 1.74
C GLU A 87 0.13 16.63 1.51
N ILE A 88 -0.54 15.51 1.76
CA ILE A 88 0.02 14.17 1.62
C ILE A 88 -0.64 13.40 0.48
N LEU A 89 0.15 12.50 -0.11
CA LEU A 89 -0.32 11.45 -1.02
C LEU A 89 -0.12 10.10 -0.35
N VAL A 90 -1.17 9.30 -0.24
CA VAL A 90 -1.09 7.94 0.30
C VAL A 90 -0.94 6.95 -0.85
N LEU A 91 0.11 6.12 -0.80
CA LEU A 91 0.32 4.97 -1.68
C LEU A 91 0.10 3.68 -0.89
N SER A 92 -1.05 3.04 -1.07
CA SER A 92 -1.46 1.87 -0.31
C SER A 92 -1.15 0.57 -1.05
N PHE A 93 -0.44 -0.34 -0.39
CA PHE A 93 -0.09 -1.68 -0.90
C PHE A 93 -0.87 -2.80 -0.24
N GLN A 94 -1.40 -2.56 0.96
CA GLN A 94 -2.20 -3.52 1.73
C GLN A 94 -3.38 -2.82 2.37
N SER A 95 -4.41 -3.61 2.74
CA SER A 95 -5.61 -3.09 3.39
C SER A 95 -6.27 -1.93 2.64
N ASN A 96 -6.22 -2.00 1.30
CA ASN A 96 -6.64 -0.94 0.39
C ASN A 96 -8.07 -0.45 0.66
N ILE A 97 -8.98 -1.34 1.06
CA ILE A 97 -10.36 -1.00 1.39
C ILE A 97 -10.42 0.03 2.52
N PHE A 98 -9.74 -0.26 3.64
CA PHE A 98 -9.74 0.63 4.80
C PHE A 98 -8.99 1.94 4.52
N SER A 99 -7.84 1.87 3.85
CA SER A 99 -7.08 3.08 3.53
C SER A 99 -7.83 4.00 2.56
N VAL A 100 -8.58 3.45 1.59
CA VAL A 100 -9.43 4.26 0.70
C VAL A 100 -10.53 4.95 1.49
N ILE A 101 -11.25 4.23 2.36
CA ILE A 101 -12.32 4.82 3.17
C ILE A 101 -11.76 5.98 4.01
N ILE A 102 -10.68 5.74 4.75
CA ILE A 102 -10.08 6.76 5.62
C ILE A 102 -9.61 7.97 4.80
N CYS A 103 -8.86 7.74 3.73
CA CYS A 103 -8.37 8.84 2.89
C CYS A 103 -9.53 9.67 2.31
N LYS A 104 -10.64 9.04 1.95
CA LYS A 104 -11.81 9.78 1.40
C LYS A 104 -12.57 10.56 2.45
N ILE A 105 -12.75 10.03 3.66
CA ILE A 105 -13.34 10.78 4.78
C ILE A 105 -12.57 12.08 5.03
N PHE A 106 -11.23 12.04 4.94
CA PHE A 106 -10.37 13.19 5.19
C PHE A 106 -9.94 13.95 3.91
N SER A 107 -10.55 13.67 2.76
CA SER A 107 -10.24 14.30 1.46
C SER A 107 -8.75 14.19 1.04
N ILE A 108 -8.09 13.11 1.45
CA ILE A 108 -6.70 12.81 1.10
C ILE A 108 -6.64 12.00 -0.20
N LYS A 109 -5.70 12.37 -1.07
CA LYS A 109 -5.44 11.62 -2.32
C LYS A 109 -4.81 10.27 -2.02
N ILE A 110 -5.36 9.23 -2.67
CA ILE A 110 -4.89 7.85 -2.48
C ILE A 110 -4.70 7.12 -3.81
N ILE A 111 -3.52 6.52 -3.95
CA ILE A 111 -3.22 5.55 -5.00
C ILE A 111 -3.18 4.16 -4.34
N THR A 112 -3.98 3.23 -4.83
CA THR A 112 -3.93 1.83 -4.38
C THR A 112 -3.08 1.00 -5.32
N ARG A 113 -2.29 0.07 -4.76
CA ARG A 113 -1.61 -0.97 -5.54
C ARG A 113 -2.18 -2.33 -5.17
N SER A 114 -2.69 -3.05 -6.16
CA SER A 114 -3.25 -4.39 -5.98
C SER A 114 -2.45 -5.43 -6.76
N ASN A 115 -1.92 -6.43 -6.06
CA ASN A 115 -1.14 -7.52 -6.66
C ASN A 115 -2.03 -8.68 -7.13
N SER A 116 -3.31 -8.67 -6.76
CA SER A 116 -4.32 -9.66 -7.15
C SER A 116 -5.71 -9.02 -7.17
N PHE A 117 -6.67 -9.69 -7.77
CA PHE A 117 -8.03 -9.17 -7.82
C PHE A 117 -8.76 -9.47 -6.49
N PRO A 118 -9.35 -8.47 -5.82
CA PRO A 118 -9.92 -8.65 -4.48
C PRO A 118 -11.03 -9.70 -4.40
N ASN A 119 -11.82 -9.89 -5.45
CA ASN A 119 -12.87 -10.91 -5.45
C ASN A 119 -12.32 -12.34 -5.41
N ASP A 120 -11.05 -12.56 -5.78
CA ASP A 120 -10.42 -13.87 -5.72
C ASP A 120 -10.14 -14.30 -4.25
N TRP A 121 -10.26 -13.36 -3.28
CA TRP A 121 -10.02 -13.62 -1.85
C TRP A 121 -11.27 -14.02 -1.07
N THR A 122 -12.45 -13.98 -1.68
CA THR A 122 -13.69 -14.25 -0.98
C THR A 122 -14.79 -14.71 -1.93
N ASN A 123 -15.61 -15.66 -1.47
CA ASN A 123 -16.84 -16.07 -2.13
C ASN A 123 -18.06 -15.26 -1.65
N ASN A 124 -17.91 -14.45 -0.62
CA ASN A 124 -19.01 -13.67 -0.04
C ASN A 124 -19.43 -12.53 -0.97
N PHE A 125 -20.69 -12.57 -1.44
CA PHE A 125 -21.25 -11.59 -2.37
C PHE A 125 -21.23 -10.16 -1.81
N ILE A 126 -21.56 -9.99 -0.52
CA ILE A 126 -21.60 -8.68 0.13
C ILE A 126 -20.20 -8.06 0.14
N LYS A 127 -19.16 -8.85 0.47
CA LYS A 127 -17.77 -8.39 0.43
C LYS A 127 -17.34 -7.99 -0.99
N LYS A 128 -17.72 -8.77 -2.00
CA LYS A 128 -17.43 -8.44 -3.41
C LYS A 128 -18.08 -7.13 -3.83
N TRP A 129 -19.32 -6.91 -3.42
CA TRP A 129 -20.04 -5.66 -3.68
C TRP A 129 -19.37 -4.48 -2.98
N ILE A 130 -19.01 -4.61 -1.70
CA ILE A 130 -18.29 -3.57 -0.94
C ILE A 130 -16.96 -3.23 -1.62
N PHE A 131 -16.17 -4.23 -2.02
CA PHE A 131 -14.91 -4.00 -2.74
C PHE A 131 -15.12 -3.23 -4.03
N LYS A 132 -16.13 -3.60 -4.83
CA LYS A 132 -16.50 -2.89 -6.05
C LYS A 132 -16.79 -1.41 -5.80
N GLN A 133 -17.56 -1.08 -4.76
CA GLN A 133 -17.91 0.31 -4.47
C GLN A 133 -16.67 1.10 -3.98
N ILE A 134 -15.91 0.54 -3.05
CA ILE A 134 -14.79 1.25 -2.43
C ILE A 134 -13.64 1.51 -3.42
N TYR A 135 -13.29 0.56 -4.28
CA TYR A 135 -12.23 0.78 -5.27
C TYR A 135 -12.54 1.89 -6.27
N LYS A 136 -13.81 2.22 -6.51
CA LYS A 136 -14.20 3.36 -7.35
C LYS A 136 -13.82 4.71 -6.75
N PHE A 137 -13.68 4.79 -5.43
CA PHE A 137 -13.29 6.01 -4.75
C PHE A 137 -11.77 6.23 -4.71
N ALA A 138 -10.95 5.23 -5.00
CA ALA A 138 -9.51 5.45 -5.13
C ALA A 138 -9.23 6.43 -6.27
N ASP A 139 -8.32 7.40 -6.06
CA ASP A 139 -7.96 8.36 -7.11
C ASP A 139 -7.24 7.66 -8.26
N GLN A 140 -6.48 6.62 -7.97
CA GLN A 140 -5.89 5.73 -8.95
C GLN A 140 -5.68 4.33 -8.37
N THR A 141 -5.82 3.32 -9.22
CA THR A 141 -5.49 1.93 -8.89
C THR A 141 -4.40 1.42 -9.80
N ILE A 142 -3.30 0.97 -9.22
CA ILE A 142 -2.18 0.32 -9.91
C ILE A 142 -2.32 -1.18 -9.73
N VAL A 143 -2.11 -1.94 -10.79
CA VAL A 143 -2.13 -3.41 -10.80
C VAL A 143 -0.85 -3.95 -11.45
N ASN A 144 -0.44 -5.16 -11.05
CA ASN A 144 0.81 -5.76 -11.49
C ASN A 144 0.70 -6.68 -12.71
N SER A 145 -0.51 -6.95 -13.19
CA SER A 145 -0.73 -7.79 -14.37
C SER A 145 -1.88 -7.29 -15.24
N LEU A 146 -1.82 -7.61 -16.53
CA LEU A 146 -2.88 -7.30 -17.49
C LEU A 146 -4.18 -8.06 -17.18
N GLU A 147 -4.07 -9.27 -16.63
CA GLU A 147 -5.23 -10.04 -16.19
C GLU A 147 -6.00 -9.33 -15.08
N VAL A 148 -5.29 -8.89 -14.04
CA VAL A 148 -5.90 -8.13 -12.93
C VAL A 148 -6.49 -6.82 -13.45
N LYS A 149 -5.82 -6.12 -14.38
CA LYS A 149 -6.35 -4.92 -15.04
C LYS A 149 -7.70 -5.20 -15.73
N ARG A 150 -7.79 -6.29 -16.49
CA ARG A 150 -9.05 -6.70 -17.17
C ARG A 150 -10.15 -7.00 -16.15
N LYS A 151 -9.82 -7.72 -15.04
CA LYS A 151 -10.77 -8.02 -13.97
C LYS A 151 -11.29 -6.74 -13.29
N PHE A 152 -10.43 -5.78 -12.96
CA PHE A 152 -10.85 -4.48 -12.41
C PHE A 152 -11.81 -3.73 -13.34
N LYS A 153 -11.51 -3.69 -14.64
CA LYS A 153 -12.42 -3.06 -15.63
C LYS A 153 -13.73 -3.81 -15.74
N LYS A 154 -13.69 -5.15 -15.92
CA LYS A 154 -14.89 -5.98 -16.14
C LYS A 154 -15.84 -5.96 -14.94
N PHE A 155 -15.32 -6.17 -13.73
CA PHE A 155 -16.17 -6.42 -12.56
C PHE A 155 -16.43 -5.17 -11.71
N TYR A 156 -15.46 -4.22 -11.67
CA TYR A 156 -15.59 -3.01 -10.85
C TYR A 156 -15.88 -1.75 -11.66
N ASN A 157 -15.70 -1.80 -12.98
CA ASN A 157 -15.70 -0.63 -13.87
C ASN A 157 -14.66 0.43 -13.43
N VAL A 158 -13.52 -0.03 -12.94
CA VAL A 158 -12.38 0.80 -12.53
C VAL A 158 -11.29 0.73 -13.59
N ASN A 159 -10.87 1.88 -14.10
CA ASN A 159 -9.71 2.00 -14.99
C ASN A 159 -8.44 1.97 -14.13
N SER A 160 -7.72 0.85 -14.17
CA SER A 160 -6.46 0.70 -13.44
C SER A 160 -5.26 0.88 -14.37
N THR A 161 -4.16 1.40 -13.82
CA THR A 161 -2.87 1.48 -14.51
C THR A 161 -2.09 0.20 -14.28
N HIS A 162 -1.59 -0.40 -15.37
CA HIS A 162 -0.76 -1.58 -15.27
C HIS A 162 0.72 -1.18 -15.13
N ILE A 163 1.34 -1.60 -14.04
CA ILE A 163 2.78 -1.44 -13.79
C ILE A 163 3.30 -2.76 -13.24
N TYR A 164 4.17 -3.43 -14.00
CA TYR A 164 4.78 -4.69 -13.57
C TYR A 164 5.50 -4.57 -12.23
N ASN A 165 5.68 -5.69 -11.57
CA ASN A 165 6.54 -5.74 -10.38
C ASN A 165 7.99 -5.44 -10.79
N PRO A 166 8.71 -4.62 -10.02
CA PRO A 166 10.11 -4.36 -10.29
C PRO A 166 10.93 -5.64 -10.16
N VAL A 167 11.92 -5.77 -11.03
CA VAL A 167 12.85 -6.90 -11.05
C VAL A 167 14.27 -6.39 -10.82
N ASP A 168 14.99 -7.05 -9.92
CA ASP A 168 16.39 -6.77 -9.66
C ASP A 168 17.27 -7.48 -10.69
N LYS A 169 17.67 -6.74 -11.73
CA LYS A 169 18.49 -7.28 -12.83
C LYS A 169 19.81 -7.88 -12.33
N SER A 170 20.44 -7.31 -11.32
CA SER A 170 21.71 -7.79 -10.80
C SER A 170 21.62 -9.19 -10.19
N LYS A 171 20.48 -9.53 -9.60
CA LYS A 171 20.23 -10.87 -9.05
C LYS A 171 19.90 -11.91 -10.11
N ILE A 172 19.33 -11.50 -11.25
CA ILE A 172 19.03 -12.44 -12.35
C ILE A 172 20.31 -12.85 -13.05
N ILE A 173 21.21 -11.92 -13.32
CA ILE A 173 22.51 -12.18 -13.99
C ILE A 173 23.40 -13.08 -13.14
N TYR A 174 23.25 -13.08 -11.80
CA TYR A 174 24.05 -13.94 -10.91
C TYR A 174 23.53 -15.38 -10.83
N LEU A 175 22.32 -15.66 -11.34
CA LEU A 175 21.67 -16.98 -11.32
C LEU A 175 21.62 -17.63 -12.70
N SER A 176 22.06 -16.94 -13.75
CA SER A 176 22.25 -17.44 -15.12
C SER A 176 23.69 -17.87 -15.37
#